data_44d8b8e375eabd6a5e2ed2227d8dbc24
#
_entry.id   44d8b8e375eabd6a5e2ed2227d8dbc24
#
_cell.length_a   1.000
_cell.length_b   1.000
_cell.length_c   1.000
_cell.angle_alpha   90.00
_cell.angle_beta   90.00
_cell.angle_gamma   90.00
#
_symmetry.space_group_name_H-M   'P 1'
#
loop_
_entity.id
_entity.type
_entity.pdbx_description
1 polymer ?
#
loop_
_entity_poly.entity_id
_entity_poly.type
_entity_poly.pdbx_seq_one_letter_code
_entity_poly.pdbx_strand_id
1 'polypeptide(L)'
;MGAENSPVELTEFFHPRAEEITGMLPARLGAKLETRPHWMARLDRLFGGSRRIRTHRLGSFLMLYFLGGLRGYRRRTLRHKHEQEHLQHWLAVCHEAAVDDYAVAVELLRSRRLVKGYSDTHARSLSKFDKVLLGARLVQGRQDAAKWVARLREAALQDEQGEALDGAIQTLKSFTDVPVDVASGA
;
A
#
# COMPACT_ATOMS: atom_id res chain seq x y z
N MET A 1 46.73 3.81 -9.96
CA MET A 1 46.75 2.36 -9.66
C MET A 1 46.62 2.18 -8.16
N GLY A 2 45.53 1.61 -7.62
CA GLY A 2 45.43 1.32 -6.20
C GLY A 2 44.04 1.38 -5.58
N ALA A 3 42.93 1.35 -6.35
CA ALA A 3 41.57 1.41 -5.78
C ALA A 3 40.79 0.07 -5.86
N GLU A 4 41.39 -0.98 -6.39
CA GLU A 4 40.65 -2.22 -6.74
C GLU A 4 40.41 -3.21 -5.58
N ASN A 5 40.98 -2.98 -4.39
CA ASN A 5 40.87 -3.93 -3.26
C ASN A 5 40.40 -3.29 -1.94
N SER A 6 39.75 -2.13 -1.96
CA SER A 6 39.16 -1.58 -0.74
C SER A 6 37.85 -2.27 -0.43
N PRO A 7 37.65 -2.85 0.79
CA PRO A 7 36.38 -3.46 1.16
C PRO A 7 35.28 -2.42 1.11
N VAL A 8 34.21 -2.70 0.38
CA VAL A 8 33.04 -1.83 0.32
C VAL A 8 32.25 -1.99 1.63
N GLU A 9 32.21 -0.95 2.44
CA GLU A 9 31.39 -0.89 3.64
C GLU A 9 29.98 -0.41 3.29
N LEU A 10 29.00 -1.28 3.37
CA LEU A 10 27.60 -0.93 3.18
C LEU A 10 26.97 -0.53 4.51
N THR A 11 26.38 0.65 4.56
CA THR A 11 25.60 1.13 5.70
C THR A 11 24.18 1.43 5.25
N GLU A 12 23.23 0.74 5.83
CA GLU A 12 21.82 0.98 5.56
C GLU A 12 21.17 1.83 6.66
N PHE A 13 20.30 2.73 6.25
CA PHE A 13 19.51 3.58 7.14
C PHE A 13 18.12 2.99 7.25
N PHE A 14 17.72 2.66 8.45
CA PHE A 14 16.45 2.03 8.74
C PHE A 14 15.62 2.90 9.67
N HIS A 15 14.37 3.23 9.26
CA HIS A 15 13.42 4.02 10.03
C HIS A 15 12.10 3.25 10.13
N PRO A 16 12.01 2.22 10.98
CA PRO A 16 10.77 1.45 11.07
C PRO A 16 9.69 2.26 11.78
N ARG A 17 8.50 2.31 11.18
CA ARG A 17 7.31 2.85 11.81
C ARG A 17 6.62 1.80 12.68
N ALA A 18 5.81 2.25 13.64
CA ALA A 18 5.05 1.34 14.50
C ALA A 18 4.18 0.38 13.71
N GLU A 19 3.56 0.84 12.60
CA GLU A 19 2.75 0.02 11.71
C GLU A 19 3.55 -1.08 11.01
N GLU A 20 4.80 -0.81 10.63
CA GLU A 20 5.67 -1.82 10.02
C GLU A 20 6.06 -2.89 11.04
N ILE A 21 6.29 -2.48 12.29
CA ILE A 21 6.62 -3.39 13.39
C ILE A 21 5.42 -4.26 13.74
N THR A 22 4.24 -3.67 13.94
CA THR A 22 3.00 -4.42 14.22
C THR A 22 2.64 -5.32 13.06
N GLY A 23 2.87 -4.87 11.82
CA GLY A 23 2.70 -5.66 10.61
C GLY A 23 3.55 -6.92 10.53
N MET A 24 4.76 -6.92 11.13
CA MET A 24 5.64 -8.10 11.20
C MET A 24 5.26 -9.09 12.30
N LEU A 25 4.42 -8.69 13.26
CA LEU A 25 3.99 -9.58 14.35
C LEU A 25 2.94 -10.60 13.88
N PRO A 26 2.71 -11.69 14.67
CA PRO A 26 1.58 -12.58 14.45
C PRO A 26 0.28 -11.79 14.32
N ALA A 27 -0.59 -12.16 13.36
CA ALA A 27 -1.77 -11.39 13.00
C ALA A 27 -2.64 -10.99 14.21
N ARG A 28 -2.86 -11.91 15.16
CA ARG A 28 -3.65 -11.66 16.39
C ARG A 28 -2.98 -10.62 17.31
N LEU A 29 -1.67 -10.71 17.47
CA LEU A 29 -0.91 -9.82 18.36
C LEU A 29 -0.76 -8.44 17.71
N GLY A 30 -0.40 -8.38 16.42
CA GLY A 30 -0.30 -7.13 15.68
C GLY A 30 -1.61 -6.35 15.68
N ALA A 31 -2.74 -6.98 15.37
CA ALA A 31 -4.07 -6.36 15.40
C ALA A 31 -4.43 -5.82 16.80
N LYS A 32 -4.09 -6.56 17.87
CA LYS A 32 -4.36 -6.10 19.24
C LYS A 32 -3.51 -4.86 19.63
N LEU A 33 -2.32 -4.72 19.08
CA LEU A 33 -1.45 -3.55 19.32
C LEU A 33 -1.88 -2.37 18.47
N GLU A 34 -2.25 -2.60 17.22
CA GLU A 34 -2.69 -1.58 16.26
C GLU A 34 -3.93 -0.82 16.75
N THR A 35 -4.86 -1.52 17.42
CA THR A 35 -6.06 -0.88 18.02
C THR A 35 -5.77 -0.05 19.28
N ARG A 36 -4.51 0.04 19.73
CA ARG A 36 -4.14 0.71 20.98
C ARG A 36 -3.18 1.88 20.72
N PRO A 37 -3.65 3.14 20.61
CA PRO A 37 -2.81 4.29 20.25
C PRO A 37 -1.59 4.48 21.15
N HIS A 38 -1.72 4.21 22.45
CA HIS A 38 -0.60 4.35 23.38
C HIS A 38 0.54 3.35 23.13
N TRP A 39 0.23 2.14 22.64
CA TRP A 39 1.25 1.16 22.24
C TRP A 39 1.91 1.56 20.92
N MET A 40 1.13 2.07 19.96
CA MET A 40 1.68 2.59 18.71
C MET A 40 2.66 3.74 18.97
N ALA A 41 2.27 4.71 19.81
CA ALA A 41 3.16 5.81 20.19
C ALA A 41 4.43 5.34 20.94
N ARG A 42 4.34 4.28 21.77
CA ARG A 42 5.52 3.68 22.42
C ARG A 42 6.44 2.99 21.42
N LEU A 43 5.89 2.26 20.46
CA LEU A 43 6.67 1.61 19.39
C LEU A 43 7.39 2.65 18.53
N ASP A 44 6.72 3.73 18.12
CA ASP A 44 7.36 4.83 17.39
C ASP A 44 8.48 5.49 18.19
N ARG A 45 8.27 5.71 19.51
CA ARG A 45 9.34 6.27 20.36
C ARG A 45 10.54 5.33 20.50
N LEU A 46 10.30 4.02 20.58
CA LEU A 46 11.37 3.03 20.77
C LEU A 46 12.10 2.73 19.47
N PHE A 47 11.41 2.70 18.33
CA PHE A 47 11.94 2.21 17.06
C PHE A 47 12.02 3.27 15.98
N GLY A 48 11.25 4.37 16.04
CA GLY A 48 11.16 5.41 15.02
C GLY A 48 12.43 6.28 14.88
N GLY A 49 13.48 6.02 15.68
CA GLY A 49 14.79 6.64 15.50
C GLY A 49 15.55 6.10 14.30
N SER A 50 16.24 6.99 13.57
CA SER A 50 17.17 6.59 12.51
C SER A 50 18.23 5.63 13.04
N ARG A 51 18.21 4.40 12.58
CA ARG A 51 19.21 3.38 12.93
C ARG A 51 20.12 3.12 11.73
N ARG A 52 21.43 3.22 11.99
CA ARG A 52 22.48 2.84 11.04
C ARG A 52 22.84 1.38 11.24
N ILE A 53 22.56 0.56 10.25
CA ILE A 53 22.94 -0.86 10.27
C ILE A 53 24.18 -1.01 9.42
N ARG A 54 25.33 -1.28 10.05
CA ARG A 54 26.58 -1.59 9.38
C ARG A 54 26.60 -3.08 9.06
N THR A 55 26.31 -3.45 7.82
CA THR A 55 26.13 -4.86 7.41
C THR A 55 27.41 -5.69 7.55
N HIS A 56 28.59 -5.05 7.53
CA HIS A 56 29.90 -5.70 7.70
C HIS A 56 30.17 -6.12 9.17
N ARG A 57 29.38 -5.68 10.15
CA ARG A 57 29.53 -6.14 11.53
C ARG A 57 28.81 -7.44 11.78
N LEU A 58 29.48 -8.39 12.46
CA LEU A 58 28.96 -9.73 12.74
C LEU A 58 27.55 -9.69 13.38
N GLY A 59 27.35 -8.82 14.37
CA GLY A 59 26.04 -8.69 15.04
C GLY A 59 24.92 -8.23 14.10
N SER A 60 25.20 -7.25 13.23
CA SER A 60 24.26 -6.80 12.20
C SER A 60 23.99 -7.87 11.17
N PHE A 61 25.04 -8.57 10.74
CA PHE A 61 24.92 -9.71 9.81
C PHE A 61 24.03 -10.83 10.39
N LEU A 62 24.29 -11.25 11.61
CA LEU A 62 23.50 -12.30 12.28
C LEU A 62 22.05 -11.88 12.47
N MET A 63 21.79 -10.61 12.81
CA MET A 63 20.44 -10.07 12.91
C MET A 63 19.72 -10.15 11.56
N LEU A 64 20.34 -9.69 10.47
CA LEU A 64 19.76 -9.76 9.12
C LEU A 64 19.57 -11.20 8.66
N TYR A 65 20.50 -12.09 8.95
CA TYR A 65 20.42 -13.52 8.67
C TYR A 65 19.23 -14.17 9.38
N PHE A 66 19.04 -13.88 10.66
CA PHE A 66 17.89 -14.33 11.44
C PHE A 66 16.58 -13.81 10.87
N LEU A 67 16.50 -12.49 10.56
CA LEU A 67 15.32 -11.88 9.93
C LEU A 67 15.01 -12.52 8.58
N GLY A 68 16.03 -12.79 7.76
CA GLY A 68 15.89 -13.52 6.49
C GLY A 68 15.34 -14.94 6.68
N GLY A 69 15.76 -15.63 7.75
CA GLY A 69 15.27 -16.96 8.14
C GLY A 69 13.78 -16.99 8.50
N LEU A 70 13.19 -15.83 8.90
CA LEU A 70 11.77 -15.72 9.19
C LEU A 70 10.87 -15.71 7.95
N ARG A 71 11.42 -15.91 6.75
CA ARG A 71 10.65 -15.94 5.49
C ARG A 71 9.42 -16.85 5.55
N GLY A 72 9.55 -18.05 6.15
CA GLY A 72 8.45 -19.00 6.32
C GLY A 72 7.32 -18.48 7.24
N TYR A 73 7.67 -17.59 8.15
CA TYR A 73 6.74 -17.00 9.11
C TYR A 73 5.89 -15.87 8.51
N ARG A 74 6.29 -15.27 7.38
CA ARG A 74 5.61 -14.15 6.72
C ARG A 74 4.09 -14.36 6.57
N ARG A 75 3.66 -15.58 6.25
CA ARG A 75 2.23 -15.91 6.04
C ARG A 75 1.38 -15.83 7.31
N ARG A 76 1.99 -15.74 8.50
CA ARG A 76 1.29 -15.63 9.80
C ARG A 76 1.26 -14.19 10.33
N THR A 77 1.89 -13.25 9.61
CA THR A 77 1.99 -11.85 10.03
C THR A 77 0.71 -11.08 9.77
N LEU A 78 0.50 -9.98 10.52
CA LEU A 78 -0.63 -9.07 10.34
C LEU A 78 -0.59 -8.43 8.94
N ARG A 79 0.59 -8.02 8.49
CA ARG A 79 0.77 -7.46 7.14
C ARG A 79 0.27 -8.41 6.06
N HIS A 80 0.60 -9.69 6.14
CA HIS A 80 0.11 -10.68 5.17
C HIS A 80 -1.41 -10.79 5.21
N LYS A 81 -2.01 -10.75 6.40
CA LYS A 81 -3.48 -10.75 6.56
C LYS A 81 -4.11 -9.55 5.84
N HIS A 82 -3.62 -8.32 6.09
CA HIS A 82 -4.10 -7.11 5.42
C HIS A 82 -3.91 -7.17 3.89
N GLU A 83 -2.73 -7.64 3.43
CA GLU A 83 -2.46 -7.83 2.00
C GLU A 83 -3.48 -8.81 1.36
N GLN A 84 -3.84 -9.90 2.05
CA GLN A 84 -4.82 -10.87 1.55
C GLN A 84 -6.25 -10.32 1.56
N GLU A 85 -6.66 -9.63 2.61
CA GLU A 85 -7.98 -8.99 2.70
C GLU A 85 -8.16 -7.96 1.58
N HIS A 86 -7.16 -7.12 1.36
CA HIS A 86 -7.17 -6.14 0.27
C HIS A 86 -7.23 -6.81 -1.11
N LEU A 87 -6.47 -7.89 -1.31
CA LEU A 87 -6.47 -8.67 -2.56
C LEU A 87 -7.83 -9.30 -2.83
N GLN A 88 -8.43 -9.92 -1.81
CA GLN A 88 -9.75 -10.56 -1.92
C GLN A 88 -10.83 -9.53 -2.23
N HIS A 89 -10.80 -8.38 -1.56
CA HIS A 89 -11.75 -7.28 -1.84
C HIS A 89 -11.64 -6.81 -3.30
N TRP A 90 -10.43 -6.55 -3.77
CA TRP A 90 -10.22 -6.15 -5.17
C TRP A 90 -10.71 -7.20 -6.17
N LEU A 91 -10.42 -8.49 -5.93
CA LEU A 91 -10.88 -9.56 -6.82
C LEU A 91 -12.40 -9.68 -6.82
N ALA A 92 -13.06 -9.49 -5.66
CA ALA A 92 -14.51 -9.46 -5.59
C ALA A 92 -15.10 -8.33 -6.46
N VAL A 93 -14.56 -7.11 -6.34
CA VAL A 93 -14.98 -5.96 -7.17
C VAL A 93 -14.77 -6.24 -8.66
N CYS A 94 -13.63 -6.86 -9.04
CA CYS A 94 -13.40 -7.24 -10.44
C CYS A 94 -14.39 -8.29 -10.92
N HIS A 95 -14.74 -9.26 -10.07
CA HIS A 95 -15.69 -10.32 -10.41
C HIS A 95 -17.10 -9.75 -10.59
N GLU A 96 -17.56 -8.90 -9.68
CA GLU A 96 -18.84 -8.20 -9.81
C GLU A 96 -18.89 -7.37 -11.09
N ALA A 97 -17.87 -6.58 -11.36
CA ALA A 97 -17.79 -5.77 -12.58
C ALA A 97 -17.79 -6.63 -13.85
N ALA A 98 -17.19 -7.83 -13.83
CA ALA A 98 -17.11 -8.70 -15.00
C ALA A 98 -18.48 -9.26 -15.41
N VAL A 99 -19.44 -9.33 -14.50
CA VAL A 99 -20.82 -9.76 -14.77
C VAL A 99 -21.59 -8.64 -15.48
N ASP A 100 -21.37 -7.38 -15.03
CA ASP A 100 -22.13 -6.22 -15.50
C ASP A 100 -21.49 -5.58 -16.74
N ASP A 101 -20.18 -5.36 -16.70
CA ASP A 101 -19.39 -4.71 -17.76
C ASP A 101 -17.95 -5.26 -17.77
N TYR A 102 -17.69 -6.16 -18.71
CA TYR A 102 -16.38 -6.78 -18.89
C TYR A 102 -15.26 -5.77 -19.16
N ALA A 103 -15.54 -4.66 -19.86
CA ALA A 103 -14.53 -3.65 -20.15
C ALA A 103 -14.11 -2.89 -18.88
N VAL A 104 -15.05 -2.62 -17.97
CA VAL A 104 -14.76 -2.06 -16.64
C VAL A 104 -13.90 -3.04 -15.84
N ALA A 105 -14.24 -4.32 -15.81
CA ALA A 105 -13.45 -5.33 -15.09
C ALA A 105 -12.00 -5.40 -15.59
N VAL A 106 -11.77 -5.31 -16.89
CA VAL A 106 -10.42 -5.26 -17.48
C VAL A 106 -9.62 -4.05 -16.95
N GLU A 107 -10.23 -2.86 -16.90
CA GLU A 107 -9.56 -1.66 -16.38
C GLU A 107 -9.30 -1.74 -14.87
N LEU A 108 -10.21 -2.33 -14.09
CA LEU A 108 -10.01 -2.60 -12.66
C LEU A 108 -8.84 -3.57 -12.43
N LEU A 109 -8.72 -4.63 -13.24
CA LEU A 109 -7.57 -5.54 -13.19
C LEU A 109 -6.27 -4.81 -13.53
N ARG A 110 -6.25 -3.96 -14.55
CA ARG A 110 -5.10 -3.12 -14.93
C ARG A 110 -4.70 -2.15 -13.83
N SER A 111 -5.65 -1.69 -13.02
CA SER A 111 -5.40 -0.75 -11.92
C SER A 111 -4.53 -1.33 -10.80
N ARG A 112 -4.37 -2.67 -10.73
CA ARG A 112 -3.44 -3.31 -9.78
C ARG A 112 -2.00 -2.82 -9.93
N ARG A 113 -1.61 -2.34 -11.10
CA ARG A 113 -0.28 -1.73 -11.35
C ARG A 113 0.00 -0.49 -10.51
N LEU A 114 -1.02 0.15 -9.96
CA LEU A 114 -0.87 1.29 -9.04
C LEU A 114 -0.24 0.87 -7.73
N VAL A 115 -0.53 -0.34 -7.24
CA VAL A 115 -0.04 -0.81 -5.94
C VAL A 115 1.41 -1.24 -6.08
N LYS A 116 2.32 -0.39 -5.60
CA LYS A 116 3.77 -0.59 -5.67
C LYS A 116 4.50 0.09 -4.50
N GLY A 117 5.77 -0.24 -4.35
CA GLY A 117 6.67 0.39 -3.38
C GLY A 117 6.60 -0.22 -1.98
N TYR A 118 7.27 0.44 -1.06
CA TYR A 118 7.37 0.08 0.35
C TYR A 118 7.07 1.30 1.21
N SER A 119 6.68 1.07 2.47
CA SER A 119 6.43 2.13 3.46
C SER A 119 5.47 3.21 2.91
N ASP A 120 5.83 4.47 2.94
CA ASP A 120 5.00 5.60 2.50
C ASP A 120 4.59 5.53 1.04
N THR A 121 5.48 5.05 0.17
CA THR A 121 5.15 4.87 -1.25
C THR A 121 4.07 3.81 -1.42
N HIS A 122 4.10 2.76 -0.62
CA HIS A 122 3.07 1.73 -0.62
C HIS A 122 1.73 2.26 -0.10
N ALA A 123 1.72 2.98 1.02
CA ALA A 123 0.51 3.57 1.59
C ALA A 123 -0.15 4.56 0.60
N ARG A 124 0.64 5.46 -0.01
CA ARG A 124 0.15 6.38 -1.05
C ARG A 124 -0.40 5.64 -2.27
N SER A 125 0.27 4.58 -2.69
CA SER A 125 -0.17 3.79 -3.86
C SER A 125 -1.47 3.04 -3.59
N LEU A 126 -1.68 2.50 -2.39
CA LEU A 126 -2.94 1.92 -1.95
C LEU A 126 -4.05 2.95 -1.95
N SER A 127 -3.82 4.12 -1.36
CA SER A 127 -4.80 5.20 -1.32
C SER A 127 -5.25 5.61 -2.73
N LYS A 128 -4.33 5.76 -3.69
CA LYS A 128 -4.70 6.05 -5.09
C LYS A 128 -5.49 4.90 -5.72
N PHE A 129 -5.09 3.68 -5.46
CA PHE A 129 -5.81 2.50 -5.95
C PHE A 129 -7.25 2.47 -5.44
N ASP A 130 -7.46 2.70 -4.13
CA ASP A 130 -8.79 2.73 -3.52
C ASP A 130 -9.65 3.87 -4.08
N LYS A 131 -9.05 5.03 -4.35
CA LYS A 131 -9.72 6.14 -5.06
C LYS A 131 -10.17 5.75 -6.46
N VAL A 132 -9.38 4.96 -7.21
CA VAL A 132 -9.78 4.45 -8.53
C VAL A 132 -10.95 3.46 -8.40
N LEU A 133 -10.94 2.58 -7.41
CA LEU A 133 -12.06 1.67 -7.13
C LEU A 133 -13.35 2.44 -6.78
N LEU A 134 -13.22 3.48 -5.95
CA LEU A 134 -14.35 4.36 -5.64
C LEU A 134 -14.90 5.05 -6.89
N GLY A 135 -14.01 5.59 -7.72
CA GLY A 135 -14.39 6.22 -8.99
C GLY A 135 -15.11 5.26 -9.94
N ALA A 136 -14.67 3.99 -9.97
CA ALA A 136 -15.33 2.95 -10.77
C ALA A 136 -16.80 2.71 -10.33
N ARG A 137 -17.06 2.74 -9.01
CA ARG A 137 -18.42 2.63 -8.48
C ARG A 137 -19.31 3.83 -8.89
N LEU A 138 -18.74 5.04 -8.93
CA LEU A 138 -19.49 6.25 -9.33
C LEU A 138 -19.92 6.21 -10.80
N VAL A 139 -19.24 5.47 -11.65
CA VAL A 139 -19.56 5.33 -13.09
C VAL A 139 -20.29 4.05 -13.43
N GLN A 140 -20.62 3.22 -12.47
CA GLN A 140 -21.30 1.94 -12.70
C GLN A 140 -22.59 2.14 -13.49
N GLY A 141 -22.81 1.31 -14.51
CA GLY A 141 -23.98 1.36 -15.39
C GLY A 141 -23.92 2.41 -16.50
N ARG A 142 -22.85 3.23 -16.59
CA ARG A 142 -22.67 4.18 -17.68
C ARG A 142 -22.03 3.52 -18.90
N GLN A 143 -22.42 3.92 -20.10
CA GLN A 143 -21.81 3.41 -21.35
C GLN A 143 -20.31 3.76 -21.50
N ASP A 144 -19.87 4.85 -20.84
CA ASP A 144 -18.47 5.32 -20.83
C ASP A 144 -17.69 4.91 -19.59
N ALA A 145 -18.23 4.01 -18.75
CA ALA A 145 -17.65 3.60 -17.46
C ALA A 145 -16.19 3.13 -17.59
N ALA A 146 -15.92 2.22 -18.52
CA ALA A 146 -14.56 1.70 -18.74
C ALA A 146 -13.56 2.80 -19.14
N LYS A 147 -13.99 3.77 -19.94
CA LYS A 147 -13.14 4.92 -20.32
C LYS A 147 -12.80 5.80 -19.11
N TRP A 148 -13.76 6.00 -18.21
CA TRP A 148 -13.54 6.74 -16.99
C TRP A 148 -12.58 6.02 -16.04
N VAL A 149 -12.74 4.71 -15.85
CA VAL A 149 -11.82 3.93 -15.01
C VAL A 149 -10.39 3.96 -15.57
N ALA A 150 -10.24 3.82 -16.90
CA ALA A 150 -8.95 3.97 -17.56
C ALA A 150 -8.32 5.36 -17.31
N ARG A 151 -9.11 6.43 -17.44
CA ARG A 151 -8.67 7.81 -17.20
C ARG A 151 -8.25 8.04 -15.76
N LEU A 152 -9.02 7.52 -14.79
CA LEU A 152 -8.65 7.61 -13.36
C LEU A 152 -7.34 6.87 -13.07
N ARG A 153 -7.16 5.67 -13.65
CA ARG A 153 -5.92 4.90 -13.52
C ARG A 153 -4.72 5.65 -14.12
N GLU A 154 -4.89 6.27 -15.28
CA GLU A 154 -3.84 7.06 -15.93
C GLU A 154 -3.50 8.30 -15.10
N ALA A 155 -4.48 9.03 -14.63
CA ALA A 155 -4.29 10.17 -13.74
C ALA A 155 -3.53 9.76 -12.44
N ALA A 156 -3.86 8.60 -11.87
CA ALA A 156 -3.16 8.06 -10.70
C ALA A 156 -1.69 7.71 -10.96
N LEU A 157 -1.30 7.46 -12.20
CA LEU A 157 0.08 7.17 -12.61
C LEU A 157 0.90 8.42 -12.93
N GLN A 158 0.26 9.58 -13.21
CA GLN A 158 0.94 10.79 -13.66
C GLN A 158 1.80 11.44 -12.59
N ASP A 159 1.33 11.47 -11.35
CA ASP A 159 2.05 12.13 -10.27
C ASP A 159 2.08 11.29 -8.98
N GLU A 160 3.07 11.54 -8.12
CA GLU A 160 3.19 10.84 -6.84
C GLU A 160 2.19 11.33 -5.80
N GLN A 161 1.78 12.58 -5.85
CA GLN A 161 0.89 13.20 -4.85
C GLN A 161 -0.57 12.81 -5.08
N GLY A 162 -0.95 12.51 -6.32
CA GLY A 162 -2.30 12.11 -6.69
C GLY A 162 -3.23 13.29 -7.00
N GLU A 163 -2.70 14.48 -7.25
CA GLU A 163 -3.46 15.70 -7.58
C GLU A 163 -4.24 15.54 -8.88
N ALA A 164 -3.62 14.93 -9.90
CA ALA A 164 -4.27 14.64 -11.17
C ALA A 164 -5.46 13.68 -10.99
N LEU A 165 -5.32 12.68 -10.11
CA LEU A 165 -6.40 11.75 -9.79
C LEU A 165 -7.54 12.47 -9.05
N ASP A 166 -7.22 13.31 -8.07
CA ASP A 166 -8.22 14.05 -7.30
C ASP A 166 -9.00 15.01 -8.20
N GLY A 167 -8.34 15.69 -9.14
CA GLY A 167 -8.99 16.53 -10.17
C GLY A 167 -9.90 15.71 -11.10
N ALA A 168 -9.47 14.52 -11.52
CA ALA A 168 -10.29 13.63 -12.34
C ALA A 168 -11.53 13.12 -11.59
N ILE A 169 -11.39 12.82 -10.28
CA ILE A 169 -12.52 12.42 -9.43
C ILE A 169 -13.49 13.57 -9.22
N GLN A 170 -13.01 14.79 -9.00
CA GLN A 170 -13.88 15.97 -8.90
C GLN A 170 -14.66 16.21 -10.18
N THR A 171 -13.99 16.08 -11.34
CA THR A 171 -14.65 16.15 -12.65
C THR A 171 -15.74 15.10 -12.77
N LEU A 172 -15.43 13.86 -12.37
CA LEU A 172 -16.41 12.77 -12.39
C LEU A 172 -17.64 13.08 -11.51
N LYS A 173 -17.41 13.54 -10.29
CA LYS A 173 -18.48 13.89 -9.33
C LYS A 173 -19.39 14.99 -9.85
N SER A 174 -18.91 15.92 -10.66
CA SER A 174 -19.73 17.00 -11.23
C SER A 174 -20.77 16.49 -12.26
N PHE A 175 -20.58 15.27 -12.79
CA PHE A 175 -21.51 14.63 -13.74
C PHE A 175 -22.39 13.56 -13.09
N THR A 176 -22.01 13.09 -11.91
CA THR A 176 -22.78 12.11 -11.16
C THR A 176 -23.43 12.84 -10.00
N ASP A 177 -24.72 13.15 -10.07
CA ASP A 177 -25.50 13.79 -8.99
C ASP A 177 -25.66 12.89 -7.75
N VAL A 178 -24.60 12.25 -7.30
CA VAL A 178 -24.61 11.42 -6.11
C VAL A 178 -24.17 12.27 -4.92
N PRO A 179 -25.03 12.48 -3.91
CA PRO A 179 -24.63 13.13 -2.66
C PRO A 179 -23.49 12.33 -2.05
N VAL A 180 -22.36 12.98 -1.84
CA VAL A 180 -21.21 12.35 -1.17
C VAL A 180 -21.49 12.42 0.33
N ASP A 181 -21.95 11.32 0.90
CA ASP A 181 -21.76 11.08 2.33
C ASP A 181 -20.25 10.91 2.55
N VAL A 182 -19.62 11.98 2.98
CA VAL A 182 -18.25 11.98 3.46
C VAL A 182 -18.29 11.28 4.82
N ALA A 183 -18.20 9.96 4.79
CA ALA A 183 -17.84 9.22 5.99
C ALA A 183 -16.40 9.59 6.34
N SER A 184 -16.26 10.68 7.11
CA SER A 184 -15.05 10.96 7.88
C SER A 184 -14.96 9.85 8.92
N GLY A 185 -14.22 8.80 8.57
CA GLY A 185 -13.79 7.81 9.53
C GLY A 185 -12.75 8.45 10.45
N ALA A 186 -13.14 8.80 11.65
CA ALA A 186 -12.28 9.08 12.77
C ALA A 186 -11.50 7.82 13.20
#